data_017c1cd09044f5a883fe5dbca31b4911
#
_entry.id   017c1cd09044f5a883fe5dbca31b4911
#
_cell.length_a   1.000
_cell.length_b   1.000
_cell.length_c   1.000
_cell.angle_alpha   90.00
_cell.angle_beta   90.00
_cell.angle_gamma   90.00
#
_symmetry.space_group_name_H-M   'P 1'
#
loop_
_entity.id
_entity.type
_entity.pdbx_description
1 polymer ?
#
loop_
_entity_poly.entity_id
_entity_poly.type
_entity_poly.pdbx_seq_one_letter_code
_entity_poly.pdbx_strand_id
1 'polypeptide(L)'
;VCSGCLTAAKEALESGARVDEAIRAHVVRANNSRYSKVNEIAKYLVAMFPQKGTVMTQCFGETIVGMMLKEAKLAGKEVRLFCPETRPYFQGARLTATVCHDMGFDVTVITDNMPAFVMEREGVDVFTCAADAICLDGYVVNKVGTFQIAICANHFGIPTFVTGAPDAGHPTKDTVTIEMRDPEFTLQAMGVRTAAEGVKGYYPAF
;
A
#
# COMPACT_ATOMS: atom_id res chain seq x y z
N VAL A 1 -11.84 2.47 14.07
CA VAL A 1 -12.43 1.27 14.70
C VAL A 1 -12.46 1.45 16.22
N CYS A 2 -11.34 1.72 16.90
CA CYS A 2 -11.28 1.78 18.37
C CYS A 2 -12.24 2.81 18.99
N SER A 3 -12.29 4.04 18.48
CA SER A 3 -13.22 5.07 18.98
C SER A 3 -14.68 4.64 18.83
N GLY A 4 -15.05 4.05 17.70
CA GLY A 4 -16.38 3.53 17.48
C GLY A 4 -16.76 2.35 18.38
N CYS A 5 -15.78 1.50 18.74
CA CYS A 5 -16.00 0.44 19.73
C CYS A 5 -16.29 1.03 21.13
N LEU A 6 -15.59 2.11 21.52
CA LEU A 6 -15.86 2.80 22.78
C LEU A 6 -17.23 3.43 22.79
N THR A 7 -17.65 4.05 21.70
CA THR A 7 -19.00 4.61 21.56
C THR A 7 -20.06 3.51 21.70
N ALA A 8 -19.93 2.42 20.93
CA ALA A 8 -20.86 1.29 20.99
C ALA A 8 -20.92 0.65 22.39
N ALA A 9 -19.79 0.57 23.10
CA ALA A 9 -19.75 0.08 24.46
C ALA A 9 -20.49 0.98 25.45
N LYS A 10 -20.34 2.31 25.35
CA LYS A 10 -21.02 3.29 26.20
C LYS A 10 -22.53 3.25 25.98
N GLU A 11 -22.98 3.28 24.72
CA GLU A 11 -24.39 3.19 24.35
C GLU A 11 -25.04 1.89 24.86
N ALA A 12 -24.31 0.77 24.79
CA ALA A 12 -24.81 -0.52 25.31
C ALA A 12 -24.94 -0.50 26.83
N LEU A 13 -23.97 0.07 27.56
CA LEU A 13 -24.06 0.24 29.02
C LEU A 13 -25.25 1.12 29.43
N GLU A 14 -25.46 2.23 28.75
CA GLU A 14 -26.57 3.16 29.02
C GLU A 14 -27.92 2.52 28.75
N SER A 15 -28.02 1.68 27.72
CA SER A 15 -29.27 0.99 27.36
C SER A 15 -29.52 -0.35 28.06
N GLY A 16 -28.57 -0.82 28.89
CA GLY A 16 -28.63 -2.14 29.53
C GLY A 16 -28.42 -3.32 28.56
N ALA A 17 -27.90 -3.05 27.33
CA ALA A 17 -27.60 -4.08 26.36
C ALA A 17 -26.24 -4.74 26.63
N ARG A 18 -26.01 -5.88 26.00
CA ARG A 18 -24.74 -6.60 26.13
C ARG A 18 -23.61 -5.87 25.39
N VAL A 19 -22.62 -5.43 26.14
CA VAL A 19 -21.47 -4.65 25.64
C VAL A 19 -20.63 -5.42 24.63
N ASP A 20 -20.38 -6.71 24.90
CA ASP A 20 -19.62 -7.58 24.02
C ASP A 20 -20.28 -7.75 22.64
N GLU A 21 -21.60 -7.91 22.62
CA GLU A 21 -22.37 -8.01 21.37
C GLU A 21 -22.38 -6.69 20.61
N ALA A 22 -22.54 -5.56 21.29
CA ALA A 22 -22.52 -4.24 20.68
C ALA A 22 -21.18 -3.93 20.03
N ILE A 23 -20.06 -4.21 20.72
CA ILE A 23 -18.70 -4.06 20.18
C ILE A 23 -18.51 -4.96 18.98
N ARG A 24 -18.86 -6.25 19.08
CA ARG A 24 -18.73 -7.21 17.99
C ARG A 24 -19.53 -6.76 16.75
N ALA A 25 -20.76 -6.36 16.93
CA ALA A 25 -21.61 -5.86 15.85
C ALA A 25 -21.01 -4.61 15.18
N HIS A 26 -20.46 -3.68 15.97
CA HIS A 26 -19.77 -2.51 15.46
C HIS A 26 -18.56 -2.90 14.61
N VAL A 27 -17.69 -3.78 15.11
CA VAL A 27 -16.48 -4.23 14.39
C VAL A 27 -16.84 -4.90 13.07
N VAL A 28 -17.83 -5.78 13.06
CA VAL A 28 -18.30 -6.45 11.84
C VAL A 28 -18.82 -5.44 10.82
N ARG A 29 -19.69 -4.49 11.25
CA ARG A 29 -20.19 -3.43 10.35
C ARG A 29 -19.05 -2.56 9.80
N ALA A 30 -18.13 -2.12 10.65
CA ALA A 30 -17.01 -1.27 10.26
C ALA A 30 -16.09 -1.98 9.25
N ASN A 31 -15.78 -3.26 9.48
CA ASN A 31 -14.98 -4.05 8.56
C ASN A 31 -15.68 -4.27 7.22
N ASN A 32 -16.96 -4.67 7.24
CA ASN A 32 -17.73 -4.86 6.02
C ASN A 32 -17.80 -3.58 5.18
N SER A 33 -18.03 -2.44 5.82
CA SER A 33 -18.02 -1.13 5.15
C SER A 33 -16.66 -0.80 4.55
N ARG A 34 -15.56 -1.08 5.27
CA ARG A 34 -14.20 -0.89 4.78
C ARG A 34 -13.93 -1.76 3.56
N TYR A 35 -14.22 -3.07 3.64
CA TYR A 35 -13.98 -3.99 2.53
C TYR A 35 -14.82 -3.65 1.30
N SER A 36 -16.06 -3.22 1.47
CA SER A 36 -16.90 -2.76 0.37
C SER A 36 -16.29 -1.56 -0.35
N LYS A 37 -15.83 -0.54 0.39
CA LYS A 37 -15.18 0.64 -0.18
C LYS A 37 -13.89 0.29 -0.92
N VAL A 38 -13.04 -0.55 -0.32
CA VAL A 38 -11.80 -0.98 -0.97
C VAL A 38 -12.07 -1.79 -2.23
N ASN A 39 -13.13 -2.59 -2.25
CA ASN A 39 -13.55 -3.31 -3.45
C ASN A 39 -13.95 -2.34 -4.58
N GLU A 40 -14.67 -1.28 -4.30
CA GLU A 40 -15.00 -0.25 -5.30
C GLU A 40 -13.74 0.47 -5.81
N ILE A 41 -12.82 0.83 -4.91
CA ILE A 41 -11.51 1.39 -5.30
C ILE A 41 -10.76 0.43 -6.23
N ALA A 42 -10.74 -0.86 -5.91
CA ALA A 42 -10.09 -1.88 -6.74
C ALA A 42 -10.72 -1.99 -8.15
N LYS A 43 -12.04 -1.90 -8.27
CA LYS A 43 -12.73 -1.89 -9.56
C LYS A 43 -12.32 -0.69 -10.42
N TYR A 44 -12.29 0.52 -9.83
CA TYR A 44 -11.84 1.71 -10.54
C TYR A 44 -10.38 1.59 -10.98
N LEU A 45 -9.51 1.12 -10.09
CA LEU A 45 -8.10 0.90 -10.43
C LEU A 45 -7.94 -0.10 -11.58
N VAL A 46 -8.58 -1.26 -11.50
CA VAL A 46 -8.47 -2.33 -12.51
C VAL A 46 -9.07 -1.91 -13.86
N ALA A 47 -10.07 -1.04 -13.86
CA ALA A 47 -10.59 -0.46 -15.10
C ALA A 47 -9.53 0.36 -15.86
N MET A 48 -8.53 0.91 -15.14
CA MET A 48 -7.41 1.66 -15.72
C MET A 48 -6.27 0.75 -16.20
N PHE A 49 -6.29 -0.54 -15.89
CA PHE A 49 -5.27 -1.48 -16.36
C PHE A 49 -5.48 -1.85 -17.82
N PRO A 50 -4.40 -2.09 -18.60
CA PRO A 50 -4.52 -2.66 -19.92
C PRO A 50 -5.15 -4.06 -19.85
N GLN A 51 -5.66 -4.56 -20.96
CA GLN A 51 -6.16 -5.94 -21.03
C GLN A 51 -5.03 -6.95 -20.85
N LYS A 52 -3.87 -6.64 -21.41
CA LYS A 52 -2.62 -7.38 -21.25
C LYS A 52 -1.48 -6.39 -21.07
N GLY A 53 -0.66 -6.56 -20.02
CA GLY A 53 0.42 -5.63 -19.77
C GLY A 53 1.16 -5.85 -18.46
N THR A 54 1.86 -4.81 -18.04
CA THR A 54 2.77 -4.85 -16.90
C THR A 54 2.38 -3.78 -15.87
N VAL A 55 2.20 -4.18 -14.64
CA VAL A 55 1.89 -3.30 -13.51
C VAL A 55 3.05 -3.30 -12.54
N MET A 56 3.52 -2.13 -12.15
CA MET A 56 4.49 -1.97 -11.05
C MET A 56 3.75 -1.55 -9.78
N THR A 57 4.16 -2.11 -8.64
CA THR A 57 3.61 -1.77 -7.33
C THR A 57 4.66 -1.12 -6.44
N GLN A 58 4.28 -0.74 -5.21
CA GLN A 58 5.21 -0.32 -4.16
C GLN A 58 4.65 -0.68 -2.80
N CYS A 59 5.49 -1.24 -1.93
CA CYS A 59 5.14 -1.64 -0.57
C CYS A 59 4.00 -2.67 -0.55
N PHE A 60 3.18 -2.65 0.48
CA PHE A 60 2.03 -3.54 0.65
C PHE A 60 0.85 -2.80 1.27
N GLY A 61 -0.25 -2.80 0.57
CA GLY A 61 -1.55 -2.42 1.10
C GLY A 61 -2.42 -3.67 1.25
N GLU A 62 -2.50 -4.22 2.45
CA GLU A 62 -3.12 -5.53 2.72
C GLU A 62 -4.43 -5.76 1.97
N THR A 63 -5.39 -4.90 2.19
CA THR A 63 -6.74 -5.07 1.64
C THR A 63 -6.79 -4.77 0.15
N ILE A 64 -6.12 -3.69 -0.30
CA ILE A 64 -6.23 -3.24 -1.69
C ILE A 64 -5.49 -4.16 -2.66
N VAL A 65 -4.34 -4.72 -2.29
CA VAL A 65 -3.61 -5.65 -3.15
C VAL A 65 -4.45 -6.88 -3.46
N GLY A 66 -5.01 -7.54 -2.43
CA GLY A 66 -5.88 -8.70 -2.64
C GLY A 66 -7.13 -8.38 -3.46
N MET A 67 -7.79 -7.24 -3.21
CA MET A 67 -8.97 -6.82 -3.97
C MET A 67 -8.64 -6.46 -5.42
N MET A 68 -7.55 -5.76 -5.66
CA MET A 68 -7.06 -5.45 -7.01
C MET A 68 -6.83 -6.72 -7.84
N LEU A 69 -6.13 -7.69 -7.28
CA LEU A 69 -5.85 -8.96 -7.96
C LEU A 69 -7.12 -9.76 -8.22
N LYS A 70 -8.04 -9.79 -7.26
CA LYS A 70 -9.36 -10.41 -7.42
C LYS A 70 -10.14 -9.78 -8.58
N GLU A 71 -10.26 -8.45 -8.58
CA GLU A 71 -10.98 -7.72 -9.62
C GLU A 71 -10.29 -7.85 -10.98
N ALA A 72 -8.94 -7.88 -11.03
CA ALA A 72 -8.20 -8.13 -12.28
C ALA A 72 -8.55 -9.50 -12.87
N LYS A 73 -8.64 -10.55 -12.06
CA LYS A 73 -9.08 -11.88 -12.50
C LYS A 73 -10.53 -11.87 -12.99
N LEU A 74 -11.43 -11.23 -12.24
CA LEU A 74 -12.84 -11.15 -12.64
C LEU A 74 -13.03 -10.39 -13.96
N ALA A 75 -12.19 -9.39 -14.21
CA ALA A 75 -12.17 -8.63 -15.46
C ALA A 75 -11.38 -9.31 -16.59
N GLY A 76 -10.82 -10.49 -16.36
CA GLY A 76 -10.02 -11.24 -17.33
C GLY A 76 -8.74 -10.54 -17.75
N LYS A 77 -8.17 -9.69 -16.88
CA LYS A 77 -6.91 -8.97 -17.17
C LYS A 77 -5.71 -9.94 -17.12
N GLU A 78 -4.87 -9.88 -18.13
CA GLU A 78 -3.61 -10.64 -18.24
C GLU A 78 -2.44 -9.72 -17.90
N VAL A 79 -2.23 -9.46 -16.62
CA VAL A 79 -1.16 -8.57 -16.17
C VAL A 79 -0.07 -9.35 -15.44
N ARG A 80 1.20 -9.00 -15.73
CA ARG A 80 2.34 -9.38 -14.91
C ARG A 80 2.68 -8.22 -13.96
N LEU A 81 3.29 -8.55 -12.82
CA LEU A 81 3.59 -7.55 -11.80
C LEU A 81 5.10 -7.47 -11.53
N PHE A 82 5.60 -6.24 -11.40
CA PHE A 82 6.90 -5.97 -10.80
C PHE A 82 6.72 -5.39 -9.40
N CYS A 83 7.37 -6.01 -8.42
CA CYS A 83 7.28 -5.63 -7.02
C CYS A 83 8.68 -5.21 -6.52
N PRO A 84 8.97 -3.90 -6.40
CA PRO A 84 10.13 -3.45 -5.65
C PRO A 84 10.12 -4.02 -4.24
N GLU A 85 11.27 -4.50 -3.76
CA GLU A 85 11.36 -5.25 -2.49
C GLU A 85 10.93 -4.46 -1.25
N THR A 86 11.02 -3.13 -1.31
CA THR A 86 10.68 -2.18 -0.23
C THR A 86 11.56 -2.36 1.00
N ARG A 87 12.83 -1.93 0.89
CA ARG A 87 13.75 -1.85 2.02
C ARG A 87 13.23 -0.88 3.11
N PRO A 88 13.56 -1.07 4.40
CA PRO A 88 14.31 -2.21 4.94
C PRO A 88 13.45 -3.40 5.36
N TYR A 89 12.09 -3.29 5.37
CA TYR A 89 11.21 -4.35 5.87
C TYR A 89 10.77 -5.37 4.80
N PHE A 90 11.10 -5.15 3.55
CA PHE A 90 10.81 -6.05 2.44
C PHE A 90 9.32 -6.35 2.23
N GLN A 91 8.41 -5.37 2.48
CA GLN A 91 6.98 -5.58 2.32
C GLN A 91 6.59 -5.92 0.88
N GLY A 92 7.25 -5.32 -0.10
CA GLY A 92 7.03 -5.64 -1.52
C GLY A 92 7.38 -7.09 -1.85
N ALA A 93 8.56 -7.55 -1.40
CA ALA A 93 8.98 -8.93 -1.63
C ALA A 93 8.22 -9.94 -0.79
N ARG A 94 8.11 -9.70 0.53
CA ARG A 94 7.54 -10.67 1.47
C ARG A 94 6.03 -10.78 1.43
N LEU A 95 5.33 -9.69 1.11
CA LEU A 95 3.88 -9.62 1.19
C LEU A 95 3.25 -9.45 -0.18
N THR A 96 3.53 -8.36 -0.89
CA THR A 96 2.88 -8.09 -2.19
C THR A 96 3.18 -9.18 -3.20
N ALA A 97 4.46 -9.53 -3.40
CA ALA A 97 4.83 -10.55 -4.36
C ALA A 97 4.29 -11.94 -3.97
N THR A 98 4.30 -12.29 -2.68
CA THR A 98 3.72 -13.56 -2.20
C THR A 98 2.24 -13.64 -2.49
N VAL A 99 1.46 -12.59 -2.17
CA VAL A 99 0.01 -12.56 -2.46
C VAL A 99 -0.25 -12.64 -3.97
N CYS A 100 0.53 -11.91 -4.79
CA CYS A 100 0.42 -12.00 -6.24
C CYS A 100 0.66 -13.43 -6.76
N HIS A 101 1.72 -14.08 -6.28
CA HIS A 101 2.08 -15.44 -6.64
C HIS A 101 0.99 -16.45 -6.21
N ASP A 102 0.56 -16.39 -4.96
CA ASP A 102 -0.46 -17.29 -4.40
C ASP A 102 -1.82 -17.15 -5.12
N MET A 103 -2.09 -15.96 -5.62
CA MET A 103 -3.25 -15.69 -6.47
C MET A 103 -3.00 -16.06 -7.95
N GLY A 104 -1.85 -16.63 -8.32
CA GLY A 104 -1.54 -17.16 -9.65
C GLY A 104 -1.25 -16.09 -10.70
N PHE A 105 -0.70 -14.94 -10.29
CA PHE A 105 -0.17 -13.94 -11.22
C PHE A 105 1.31 -14.17 -11.50
N ASP A 106 1.75 -13.80 -12.68
CA ASP A 106 3.17 -13.68 -13.00
C ASP A 106 3.74 -12.47 -12.25
N VAL A 107 4.70 -12.70 -11.37
CA VAL A 107 5.25 -11.68 -10.49
C VAL A 107 6.77 -11.77 -10.41
N THR A 108 7.42 -10.63 -10.53
CA THR A 108 8.87 -10.50 -10.43
C THR A 108 9.22 -9.51 -9.31
N VAL A 109 10.04 -9.94 -8.37
CA VAL A 109 10.63 -9.05 -7.34
C VAL A 109 11.86 -8.36 -7.92
N ILE A 110 11.98 -7.07 -7.69
CA ILE A 110 13.15 -6.26 -8.03
C ILE A 110 13.65 -5.51 -6.80
N THR A 111 14.91 -5.10 -6.80
CA THR A 111 15.41 -4.19 -5.76
C THR A 111 14.90 -2.76 -5.98
N ASP A 112 14.86 -1.95 -4.91
CA ASP A 112 14.25 -0.61 -4.93
C ASP A 112 14.97 0.40 -5.85
N ASN A 113 16.16 0.10 -6.29
CA ASN A 113 16.94 0.92 -7.24
C ASN A 113 16.75 0.52 -8.73
N MET A 114 15.91 -0.49 -9.03
CA MET A 114 15.68 -0.97 -10.39
C MET A 114 14.45 -0.40 -11.12
N PRO A 115 13.48 0.30 -10.48
CA PRO A 115 12.25 0.71 -11.16
C PRO A 115 12.45 1.43 -12.48
N ALA A 116 13.39 2.40 -12.56
CA ALA A 116 13.66 3.14 -13.78
C ALA A 116 14.15 2.22 -14.93
N PHE A 117 15.06 1.29 -14.61
CA PHE A 117 15.55 0.33 -15.59
C PHE A 117 14.44 -0.57 -16.13
N VAL A 118 13.59 -1.07 -15.22
CA VAL A 118 12.45 -1.93 -15.57
C VAL A 118 11.43 -1.17 -16.42
N MET A 119 11.13 0.08 -16.07
CA MET A 119 10.23 0.93 -16.85
C MET A 119 10.74 1.14 -18.28
N GLU A 120 12.04 1.38 -18.44
CA GLU A 120 12.68 1.57 -19.74
C GLU A 120 12.73 0.28 -20.58
N ARG A 121 13.05 -0.85 -19.97
CA ARG A 121 13.40 -2.08 -20.70
C ARG A 121 12.28 -3.08 -20.82
N GLU A 122 11.45 -3.20 -19.79
CA GLU A 122 10.39 -4.22 -19.73
C GLU A 122 9.02 -3.69 -20.15
N GLY A 123 8.86 -2.38 -20.25
CA GLY A 123 7.61 -1.73 -20.62
C GLY A 123 6.55 -1.87 -19.51
N VAL A 124 6.56 -0.93 -18.57
CA VAL A 124 5.54 -0.83 -17.52
C VAL A 124 4.40 0.06 -18.01
N ASP A 125 3.17 -0.45 -17.95
CA ASP A 125 1.98 0.26 -18.42
C ASP A 125 1.32 1.10 -17.31
N VAL A 126 1.45 0.67 -16.05
CA VAL A 126 0.84 1.32 -14.89
C VAL A 126 1.74 1.18 -13.67
N PHE A 127 1.95 2.28 -12.95
CA PHE A 127 2.44 2.26 -11.58
C PHE A 127 1.26 2.48 -10.62
N THR A 128 1.13 1.64 -9.60
CA THR A 128 0.10 1.79 -8.55
C THR A 128 0.62 1.46 -7.17
N CYS A 129 0.14 2.19 -6.17
CA CYS A 129 0.42 1.93 -4.77
C CYS A 129 -0.77 2.32 -3.88
N ALA A 130 -0.75 1.87 -2.64
CA ALA A 130 -1.63 2.41 -1.60
C ALA A 130 -1.10 3.78 -1.11
N ALA A 131 -1.79 4.38 -0.16
CA ALA A 131 -1.35 5.55 0.57
C ALA A 131 -1.50 5.35 2.07
N ASP A 132 -0.54 5.85 2.84
CA ASP A 132 -0.66 6.00 4.30
C ASP A 132 -1.54 7.19 4.65
N ALA A 133 -1.46 8.28 3.85
CA ALA A 133 -2.39 9.39 3.87
C ALA A 133 -2.54 10.01 2.47
N ILE A 134 -3.75 10.48 2.16
CA ILE A 134 -4.03 11.35 1.01
C ILE A 134 -4.57 12.65 1.58
N CYS A 135 -3.76 13.70 1.55
CA CYS A 135 -4.13 15.01 2.07
C CYS A 135 -5.22 15.66 1.22
N LEU A 136 -6.01 16.57 1.81
CA LEU A 136 -7.10 17.24 1.07
C LEU A 136 -6.57 18.18 -0.03
N ASP A 137 -5.32 18.61 0.04
CA ASP A 137 -4.63 19.38 -1.01
C ASP A 137 -4.10 18.49 -2.15
N GLY A 138 -4.36 17.18 -2.12
CA GLY A 138 -3.95 16.22 -3.12
C GLY A 138 -2.55 15.62 -2.89
N TYR A 139 -1.85 15.99 -1.83
CA TYR A 139 -0.56 15.40 -1.49
C TYR A 139 -0.72 13.95 -1.01
N VAL A 140 0.16 13.07 -1.44
CA VAL A 140 0.15 11.65 -1.06
C VAL A 140 1.35 11.35 -0.19
N VAL A 141 1.12 10.71 0.93
CA VAL A 141 2.15 10.15 1.81
C VAL A 141 2.07 8.64 1.74
N ASN A 142 3.18 8.02 1.43
CA ASN A 142 3.29 6.55 1.38
C ASN A 142 4.72 6.13 1.69
N LYS A 143 4.95 4.84 1.79
CA LYS A 143 6.24 4.22 2.08
C LYS A 143 7.38 4.89 1.31
N VAL A 144 8.49 5.20 2.03
CA VAL A 144 9.72 5.73 1.42
C VAL A 144 10.10 4.93 0.16
N GLY A 145 10.48 5.65 -0.89
CA GLY A 145 10.71 5.08 -2.23
C GLY A 145 9.54 5.29 -3.21
N THR A 146 8.31 5.51 -2.73
CA THR A 146 7.15 5.75 -3.62
C THR A 146 7.35 6.98 -4.50
N PHE A 147 7.83 8.08 -3.95
CA PHE A 147 8.08 9.31 -4.70
C PHE A 147 9.14 9.11 -5.78
N GLN A 148 10.22 8.40 -5.46
CA GLN A 148 11.27 8.03 -6.42
C GLN A 148 10.68 7.26 -7.62
N ILE A 149 9.82 6.26 -7.38
CA ILE A 149 9.18 5.47 -8.43
C ILE A 149 8.21 6.35 -9.24
N ALA A 150 7.45 7.22 -8.58
CA ALA A 150 6.54 8.16 -9.25
C ALA A 150 7.27 9.14 -10.17
N ILE A 151 8.45 9.64 -9.78
CA ILE A 151 9.32 10.45 -10.63
C ILE A 151 9.74 9.66 -11.87
N CYS A 152 10.18 8.42 -11.70
CA CYS A 152 10.54 7.56 -12.83
C CYS A 152 9.34 7.30 -13.74
N ALA A 153 8.18 6.97 -13.19
CA ALA A 153 6.95 6.77 -13.96
C ALA A 153 6.58 8.01 -14.77
N ASN A 154 6.62 9.19 -14.16
CA ASN A 154 6.37 10.45 -14.85
C ASN A 154 7.36 10.71 -16.00
N HIS A 155 8.66 10.41 -15.78
CA HIS A 155 9.69 10.55 -16.80
C HIS A 155 9.40 9.69 -18.04
N PHE A 156 8.91 8.47 -17.84
CA PHE A 156 8.58 7.53 -18.93
C PHE A 156 7.14 7.66 -19.42
N GLY A 157 6.36 8.64 -18.94
CA GLY A 157 4.96 8.83 -19.34
C GLY A 157 4.01 7.72 -18.86
N ILE A 158 4.40 6.99 -17.81
CA ILE A 158 3.62 5.89 -17.24
C ILE A 158 2.60 6.47 -16.25
N PRO A 159 1.30 6.18 -16.42
CA PRO A 159 0.27 6.63 -15.49
C PRO A 159 0.48 6.06 -14.09
N THR A 160 0.31 6.93 -13.09
CA THR A 160 0.44 6.57 -11.67
C THR A 160 -0.91 6.70 -10.99
N PHE A 161 -1.38 5.61 -10.37
CA PHE A 161 -2.63 5.59 -9.63
C PHE A 161 -2.37 5.25 -8.15
N VAL A 162 -2.78 6.14 -7.27
CA VAL A 162 -2.71 5.93 -5.83
C VAL A 162 -4.09 5.56 -5.31
N THR A 163 -4.16 4.47 -4.55
CA THR A 163 -5.41 3.95 -4.02
C THR A 163 -5.58 4.34 -2.55
N GLY A 164 -6.71 4.95 -2.25
CA GLY A 164 -7.04 5.39 -0.91
C GLY A 164 -8.26 6.30 -0.90
N ALA A 165 -8.52 6.90 0.24
CA ALA A 165 -9.52 7.95 0.41
C ALA A 165 -8.87 9.18 1.04
N PRO A 166 -9.33 10.40 0.70
CA PRO A 166 -8.82 11.61 1.35
C PRO A 166 -8.97 11.55 2.86
N ASP A 167 -7.94 11.97 3.57
CA ASP A 167 -7.89 11.99 5.02
C ASP A 167 -8.21 13.40 5.54
N ALA A 168 -9.39 13.55 6.16
CA ALA A 168 -9.82 14.82 6.75
C ALA A 168 -8.92 15.28 7.91
N GLY A 169 -8.14 14.39 8.51
CA GLY A 169 -7.14 14.71 9.53
C GLY A 169 -5.91 15.43 8.95
N HIS A 170 -5.73 15.37 7.64
CA HIS A 170 -4.58 15.97 6.94
C HIS A 170 -5.05 16.94 5.84
N PRO A 171 -5.43 18.18 6.17
CA PRO A 171 -5.85 19.16 5.18
C PRO A 171 -4.74 19.53 4.18
N THR A 172 -3.48 19.53 4.61
CA THR A 172 -2.30 19.78 3.76
C THR A 172 -1.15 18.85 4.15
N LYS A 173 -0.16 18.74 3.26
CA LYS A 173 1.09 17.99 3.51
C LYS A 173 1.79 18.40 4.82
N ASP A 174 1.71 19.67 5.20
CA ASP A 174 2.40 20.20 6.37
C ASP A 174 1.80 19.71 7.69
N THR A 175 0.62 19.10 7.66
CA THR A 175 -0.02 18.46 8.80
C THR A 175 0.46 17.02 9.03
N VAL A 176 1.24 16.46 8.10
CA VAL A 176 1.77 15.11 8.21
C VAL A 176 3.13 15.11 8.88
N THR A 177 3.25 14.35 9.95
CA THR A 177 4.55 14.11 10.60
C THR A 177 5.16 12.83 10.05
N ILE A 178 6.35 12.95 9.46
CA ILE A 178 7.08 11.76 8.97
C ILE A 178 7.65 11.00 10.16
N GLU A 179 7.23 9.75 10.30
CA GLU A 179 7.75 8.84 11.33
C GLU A 179 9.21 8.49 11.04
N MET A 180 10.09 8.74 11.99
CA MET A 180 11.48 8.27 11.96
C MET A 180 11.56 6.94 12.68
N ARG A 181 12.08 5.93 12.03
CA ARG A 181 12.24 4.58 12.56
C ARG A 181 13.70 4.28 12.90
N ASP A 182 13.92 3.15 13.57
CA ASP A 182 15.25 2.73 13.99
C ASP A 182 16.20 2.64 12.77
N PRO A 183 17.24 3.48 12.71
CA PRO A 183 18.17 3.52 11.60
C PRO A 183 18.99 2.23 11.43
N GLU A 184 19.12 1.40 12.46
CA GLU A 184 19.83 0.12 12.37
C GLU A 184 19.24 -0.79 11.27
N PHE A 185 17.92 -0.70 10.99
CA PHE A 185 17.31 -1.46 9.89
C PHE A 185 17.86 -1.12 8.50
N THR A 186 18.45 0.07 8.31
CA THR A 186 19.08 0.43 7.02
C THR A 186 20.51 -0.09 6.90
N LEU A 187 21.14 -0.43 8.01
CA LEU A 187 22.54 -0.88 8.09
C LEU A 187 22.70 -2.41 8.00
N GLN A 188 21.59 -3.12 7.90
CA GLN A 188 21.56 -4.57 7.84
C GLN A 188 20.54 -5.06 6.82
N ALA A 189 20.71 -6.30 6.38
CA ALA A 189 19.73 -7.01 5.57
C ALA A 189 19.67 -8.47 6.03
N MET A 190 18.44 -8.98 6.19
CA MET A 190 18.21 -10.38 6.60
C MET A 190 18.96 -10.80 7.88
N GLY A 191 19.09 -9.88 8.84
CA GLY A 191 19.80 -10.14 10.10
C GLY A 191 21.34 -10.06 10.01
N VAL A 192 21.87 -9.71 8.84
CA VAL A 192 23.31 -9.53 8.62
C VAL A 192 23.62 -8.05 8.47
N ARG A 193 24.56 -7.54 9.25
CA ARG A 193 25.04 -6.17 9.10
C ARG A 193 25.80 -6.04 7.78
N THR A 194 25.38 -5.09 6.94
CA THR A 194 25.98 -4.83 5.62
C THR A 194 26.89 -3.61 5.62
N ALA A 195 26.71 -2.68 6.57
CA ALA A 195 27.56 -1.50 6.71
C ALA A 195 28.65 -1.72 7.77
N ALA A 196 29.81 -1.08 7.58
CA ALA A 196 30.90 -1.11 8.55
C ALA A 196 30.45 -0.52 9.90
N GLU A 197 31.14 -0.92 10.97
CA GLU A 197 30.94 -0.34 12.30
C GLU A 197 31.20 1.17 12.29
N GLY A 198 30.38 1.94 13.00
CA GLY A 198 30.46 3.41 13.03
C GLY A 198 29.71 4.14 11.89
N VAL A 199 29.27 3.43 10.84
CA VAL A 199 28.41 4.00 9.80
C VAL A 199 27.02 4.29 10.40
N LYS A 200 26.48 5.47 10.10
CA LYS A 200 25.14 5.90 10.56
C LYS A 200 24.06 5.53 9.55
N GLY A 201 22.94 5.05 10.03
CA GLY A 201 21.74 4.84 9.25
C GLY A 201 20.81 6.05 9.28
N TYR A 202 19.81 6.05 8.38
CA TYR A 202 18.73 7.03 8.33
C TYR A 202 17.49 6.36 7.77
N TYR A 203 16.37 6.39 8.53
CA TYR A 203 15.17 5.68 8.12
C TYR A 203 13.89 6.50 8.36
N PRO A 204 13.49 7.39 7.43
CA PRO A 204 12.13 7.90 7.37
C PRO A 204 11.20 6.78 6.87
N ALA A 205 10.03 6.63 7.51
CA ALA A 205 9.09 5.58 7.13
C ALA A 205 8.37 5.89 5.80
N PHE A 206 8.18 7.21 5.53
CA PHE A 206 7.40 7.72 4.40
C PHE A 206 8.16 8.77 3.60
#